data_de08cb1725159e5843da93efca0f38ce
#
_entry.id   de08cb1725159e5843da93efca0f38ce
#
_cell.length_a   1.000
_cell.length_b   1.000
_cell.length_c   1.000
_cell.angle_alpha   90.00
_cell.angle_beta   90.00
_cell.angle_gamma   90.00
#
_symmetry.space_group_name_H-M   'P 1'
#
loop_
_entity.id
_entity.type
_entity.pdbx_description
1 polymer ?
#
loop_
_entity_poly.entity_id
_entity_poly.type
_entity_poly.pdbx_seq_one_letter_code
_entity_poly.pdbx_strand_id
1 'polypeptide(L)'
;MKTISRIAYSNDKRNRTRSILIMMAICLTTMLLVIISTVGNGVIHLQKSQAAGSYGSNYGLFVSADGSQLKEVNRRAEIDATGTMCTEGIIKGNEKGGFVCMDETARKMLPYNKEYELKEGKYPEKMQEIAAGRAFFRAMGYGDVKIGDTVTLDYRAGMQSEYKPEEFVVSGILYDRDEYTIEASYVAFGSQEFYDEHVACLLYTSPSPRDTR
;
A
#
# COMPACT_ATOMS: atom_id res chain seq x y z
N MET A 1 -10.21 -16.68 -61.91
CA MET A 1 -10.78 -16.00 -60.75
C MET A 1 -12.14 -15.34 -61.02
N LYS A 2 -12.43 -14.74 -62.19
CA LYS A 2 -13.73 -14.10 -62.52
C LYS A 2 -14.96 -15.01 -62.49
N THR A 3 -14.82 -16.29 -62.79
CA THR A 3 -15.93 -17.26 -62.89
C THR A 3 -16.44 -17.69 -61.49
N ILE A 4 -15.53 -17.91 -60.54
CA ILE A 4 -15.88 -18.30 -59.16
C ILE A 4 -16.62 -17.17 -58.45
N SER A 5 -16.19 -15.92 -58.58
CA SER A 5 -16.84 -14.77 -57.97
C SER A 5 -18.24 -14.52 -58.59
N ARG A 6 -18.42 -14.83 -59.87
CA ARG A 6 -19.75 -14.69 -60.54
C ARG A 6 -20.75 -15.75 -60.09
N ILE A 7 -20.31 -16.98 -59.85
CA ILE A 7 -21.15 -18.07 -59.31
C ILE A 7 -21.51 -17.78 -57.85
N ALA A 8 -20.55 -17.31 -57.05
CA ALA A 8 -20.82 -16.90 -55.65
C ALA A 8 -21.83 -15.77 -55.55
N TYR A 9 -21.70 -14.73 -56.37
CA TYR A 9 -22.63 -13.63 -56.43
C TYR A 9 -24.06 -14.01 -56.88
N SER A 10 -24.17 -14.91 -57.89
CA SER A 10 -25.44 -15.45 -58.38
C SER A 10 -26.15 -16.30 -57.33
N ASN A 11 -25.43 -17.09 -56.57
CA ASN A 11 -25.96 -17.92 -55.49
C ASN A 11 -26.43 -17.07 -54.30
N ASP A 12 -25.69 -16.02 -53.97
CA ASP A 12 -26.02 -15.07 -52.93
C ASP A 12 -27.33 -14.31 -53.22
N LYS A 13 -27.53 -13.92 -54.49
CA LYS A 13 -28.78 -13.25 -54.93
C LYS A 13 -30.01 -14.17 -54.87
N ARG A 14 -29.84 -15.48 -55.02
CA ARG A 14 -30.93 -16.47 -54.97
C ARG A 14 -31.30 -16.87 -53.55
N ASN A 15 -30.37 -16.78 -52.58
CA ASN A 15 -30.58 -17.14 -51.18
C ASN A 15 -30.31 -15.98 -50.24
N ARG A 16 -30.78 -14.80 -50.58
CA ARG A 16 -30.50 -13.54 -49.88
C ARG A 16 -30.75 -13.59 -48.35
N THR A 17 -31.88 -14.18 -47.95
CA THR A 17 -32.21 -14.31 -46.52
C THR A 17 -31.25 -15.16 -45.73
N ARG A 18 -30.80 -16.27 -46.36
CA ARG A 18 -29.82 -17.20 -45.77
C ARG A 18 -28.43 -16.55 -45.62
N SER A 19 -27.99 -15.83 -46.64
CA SER A 19 -26.72 -15.09 -46.63
C SER A 19 -26.71 -13.97 -45.58
N ILE A 20 -27.82 -13.24 -45.45
CA ILE A 20 -27.97 -12.20 -44.44
C ILE A 20 -27.92 -12.82 -43.04
N LEU A 21 -28.60 -13.94 -42.79
CA LEU A 21 -28.58 -14.61 -41.49
C LEU A 21 -27.18 -15.09 -41.14
N ILE A 22 -26.45 -15.66 -42.09
CA ILE A 22 -25.04 -16.12 -41.85
C ILE A 22 -24.16 -14.91 -41.56
N MET A 23 -24.29 -13.81 -42.29
CA MET A 23 -23.52 -12.58 -42.06
C MET A 23 -23.81 -11.98 -40.70
N MET A 24 -25.10 -11.91 -40.30
CA MET A 24 -25.46 -11.45 -38.96
C MET A 24 -24.91 -12.35 -37.87
N ALA A 25 -24.94 -13.67 -38.02
CA ALA A 25 -24.38 -14.61 -37.10
C ALA A 25 -22.86 -14.41 -36.91
N ILE A 26 -22.12 -14.25 -38.01
CA ILE A 26 -20.68 -13.98 -37.98
C ILE A 26 -20.38 -12.63 -37.32
N CYS A 27 -21.14 -11.58 -37.67
CA CYS A 27 -21.02 -10.27 -37.05
C CYS A 27 -21.26 -10.30 -35.54
N LEU A 28 -22.32 -11.01 -35.12
CA LEU A 28 -22.64 -11.17 -33.68
C LEU A 28 -21.54 -11.93 -32.93
N THR A 29 -21.06 -13.02 -33.50
CA THR A 29 -20.00 -13.81 -32.84
C THR A 29 -18.67 -13.05 -32.76
N THR A 30 -18.30 -12.34 -33.82
CA THR A 30 -17.08 -11.50 -33.78
C THR A 30 -17.22 -10.33 -32.81
N MET A 31 -18.38 -9.68 -32.77
CA MET A 31 -18.65 -8.60 -31.81
C MET A 31 -18.59 -9.12 -30.37
N LEU A 32 -19.16 -10.29 -30.11
CA LEU A 32 -19.15 -10.91 -28.79
C LEU A 32 -17.71 -11.25 -28.35
N LEU A 33 -16.88 -11.81 -29.24
CA LEU A 33 -15.47 -12.09 -28.97
C LEU A 33 -14.68 -10.81 -28.65
N VAL A 34 -14.91 -9.74 -29.38
CA VAL A 34 -14.26 -8.45 -29.14
C VAL A 34 -14.69 -7.87 -27.78
N ILE A 35 -15.97 -7.94 -27.45
CA ILE A 35 -16.47 -7.46 -26.15
C ILE A 35 -15.85 -8.27 -25.01
N ILE A 36 -15.85 -9.59 -25.08
CA ILE A 36 -15.26 -10.44 -24.04
C ILE A 36 -13.77 -10.14 -23.87
N SER A 37 -13.03 -10.00 -24.98
CA SER A 37 -11.61 -9.69 -24.95
C SER A 37 -11.34 -8.30 -24.34
N THR A 38 -12.13 -7.31 -24.72
CA THR A 38 -11.99 -5.93 -24.22
C THR A 38 -12.33 -5.83 -22.74
N VAL A 39 -13.43 -6.44 -22.32
CA VAL A 39 -13.84 -6.46 -20.91
C VAL A 39 -12.81 -7.24 -20.08
N GLY A 40 -12.36 -8.43 -20.57
CA GLY A 40 -11.35 -9.21 -19.87
C GLY A 40 -10.05 -8.44 -19.66
N ASN A 41 -9.52 -7.81 -20.69
CA ASN A 41 -8.33 -6.96 -20.57
C ASN A 41 -8.58 -5.74 -19.65
N GLY A 42 -9.74 -5.13 -19.72
CA GLY A 42 -10.12 -4.01 -18.86
C GLY A 42 -10.15 -4.39 -17.38
N VAL A 43 -10.72 -5.55 -17.05
CA VAL A 43 -10.76 -6.07 -15.67
C VAL A 43 -9.35 -6.38 -15.16
N ILE A 44 -8.51 -7.02 -15.97
CA ILE A 44 -7.11 -7.30 -15.59
C ILE A 44 -6.35 -5.99 -15.35
N HIS A 45 -6.53 -5.00 -16.22
CA HIS A 45 -5.88 -3.70 -16.06
C HIS A 45 -6.36 -2.96 -14.81
N LEU A 46 -7.65 -3.01 -14.52
CA LEU A 46 -8.23 -2.44 -13.32
C LEU A 46 -7.71 -3.12 -12.05
N GLN A 47 -7.66 -4.46 -12.03
CA GLN A 47 -7.10 -5.21 -10.91
C GLN A 47 -5.62 -4.90 -10.67
N LYS A 48 -4.81 -4.81 -11.73
CA LYS A 48 -3.40 -4.39 -11.63
C LYS A 48 -3.27 -2.96 -11.11
N SER A 49 -4.10 -2.05 -11.58
CA SER A 49 -4.11 -0.66 -11.12
C SER A 49 -4.54 -0.55 -9.65
N GLN A 50 -5.56 -1.31 -9.24
CA GLN A 50 -5.98 -1.37 -7.83
C GLN A 50 -4.90 -2.00 -6.95
N ALA A 51 -4.27 -3.09 -7.39
CA ALA A 51 -3.16 -3.70 -6.66
C ALA A 51 -1.98 -2.73 -6.53
N ALA A 52 -1.59 -2.06 -7.61
CA ALA A 52 -0.55 -1.03 -7.57
C ALA A 52 -0.93 0.17 -6.69
N GLY A 53 -2.21 0.55 -6.66
CA GLY A 53 -2.73 1.59 -5.77
C GLY A 53 -2.73 1.19 -4.30
N SER A 54 -2.93 -0.10 -3.99
CA SER A 54 -2.99 -0.61 -2.61
C SER A 54 -1.62 -1.03 -2.07
N TYR A 55 -0.78 -1.59 -2.92
CA TYR A 55 0.50 -2.19 -2.52
C TYR A 55 1.72 -1.49 -3.12
N GLY A 56 1.52 -0.46 -3.93
CA GLY A 56 2.60 0.24 -4.62
C GLY A 56 3.24 -0.61 -5.71
N SER A 57 4.55 -0.47 -5.87
CA SER A 57 5.35 -1.29 -6.77
C SER A 57 5.74 -2.65 -6.18
N ASN A 58 5.18 -3.01 -5.01
CA ASN A 58 5.51 -4.24 -4.31
C ASN A 58 4.91 -5.46 -5.01
N TYR A 59 5.72 -6.47 -5.25
CA TYR A 59 5.29 -7.76 -5.76
C TYR A 59 4.88 -8.74 -4.66
N GLY A 60 5.24 -8.47 -3.41
CA GLY A 60 4.87 -9.28 -2.26
C GLY A 60 5.13 -8.57 -0.93
N LEU A 61 4.36 -8.93 0.07
CA LEU A 61 4.49 -8.46 1.46
C LEU A 61 4.67 -9.67 2.37
N PHE A 62 5.77 -9.69 3.10
CA PHE A 62 6.00 -10.66 4.16
C PHE A 62 5.63 -10.03 5.49
N VAL A 63 4.61 -10.58 6.14
CA VAL A 63 4.15 -10.11 7.45
C VAL A 63 4.86 -10.89 8.53
N SER A 64 5.35 -10.19 9.57
CA SER A 64 6.08 -10.79 10.69
C SER A 64 7.35 -11.55 10.27
N ALA A 65 8.05 -11.03 9.25
CA ALA A 65 9.32 -11.59 8.82
C ALA A 65 10.40 -11.31 9.87
N ASP A 66 11.20 -12.33 10.16
CA ASP A 66 12.38 -12.18 11.00
C ASP A 66 13.64 -11.80 10.18
N GLY A 67 14.71 -11.39 10.85
CA GLY A 67 15.94 -10.99 10.18
C GLY A 67 16.62 -12.10 9.39
N SER A 68 16.34 -13.39 9.68
CA SER A 68 16.88 -14.53 8.95
C SER A 68 16.15 -14.71 7.62
N GLN A 69 14.84 -14.56 7.62
CA GLN A 69 13.99 -14.60 6.44
C GLN A 69 14.31 -13.44 5.50
N LEU A 70 14.52 -12.24 6.02
CA LEU A 70 14.92 -11.08 5.23
C LEU A 70 16.25 -11.31 4.51
N LYS A 71 17.24 -11.92 5.19
CA LYS A 71 18.53 -12.28 4.59
C LYS A 71 18.37 -13.33 3.48
N GLU A 72 17.49 -14.29 3.65
CA GLU A 72 17.21 -15.30 2.63
C GLU A 72 16.53 -14.71 1.41
N VAL A 73 15.55 -13.84 1.62
CA VAL A 73 14.86 -13.12 0.55
C VAL A 73 15.85 -12.27 -0.26
N ASN A 74 16.73 -11.53 0.41
CA ASN A 74 17.74 -10.69 -0.23
C ASN A 74 18.80 -11.47 -1.03
N ARG A 75 18.94 -12.78 -0.82
CA ARG A 75 19.86 -13.62 -1.59
C ARG A 75 19.27 -14.11 -2.92
N ARG A 76 17.97 -13.96 -3.12
CA ARG A 76 17.32 -14.43 -4.34
C ARG A 76 17.54 -13.45 -5.49
N ALA A 77 18.07 -13.96 -6.59
CA ALA A 77 18.42 -13.15 -7.76
C ALA A 77 17.19 -12.53 -8.46
N GLU A 78 15.99 -13.05 -8.17
CA GLU A 78 14.73 -12.56 -8.74
C GLU A 78 14.17 -11.33 -7.98
N ILE A 79 14.81 -10.94 -6.87
CA ILE A 79 14.37 -9.82 -6.03
C ILE A 79 15.33 -8.66 -6.19
N ASP A 80 14.86 -7.61 -6.84
CA ASP A 80 15.66 -6.42 -7.12
C ASP A 80 15.93 -5.57 -5.88
N ALA A 81 14.94 -5.47 -4.98
CA ALA A 81 15.07 -4.69 -3.75
C ALA A 81 14.08 -5.18 -2.69
N THR A 82 14.44 -5.02 -1.43
CA THR A 82 13.56 -5.24 -0.28
C THR A 82 13.54 -3.99 0.57
N GLY A 83 12.34 -3.60 1.02
CA GLY A 83 12.13 -2.56 2.00
C GLY A 83 11.56 -3.13 3.28
N THR A 84 11.88 -2.52 4.40
CA THR A 84 11.37 -2.90 5.72
C THR A 84 10.44 -1.84 6.28
N MET A 85 9.34 -2.31 6.85
CA MET A 85 8.39 -1.49 7.59
C MET A 85 8.13 -2.17 8.93
N CYS A 86 8.32 -1.43 10.01
CA CYS A 86 8.06 -1.89 11.35
C CYS A 86 6.94 -1.06 11.97
N THR A 87 6.02 -1.72 12.67
CA THR A 87 5.04 -1.00 13.50
C THR A 87 5.68 -0.74 14.85
N GLU A 88 5.80 0.51 15.22
CA GLU A 88 6.46 0.91 16.46
C GLU A 88 5.53 0.80 17.68
N GLY A 89 4.23 0.82 17.47
CA GLY A 89 3.26 0.73 18.54
C GLY A 89 2.00 1.54 18.26
N ILE A 90 1.33 1.96 19.32
CA ILE A 90 0.04 2.63 19.25
C ILE A 90 0.11 3.94 20.04
N ILE A 91 -0.31 5.03 19.40
CA ILE A 91 -0.49 6.34 20.03
C ILE A 91 -1.98 6.47 20.40
N LYS A 92 -2.24 6.85 21.65
CA LYS A 92 -3.60 7.05 22.17
C LYS A 92 -4.29 8.19 21.42
N GLY A 93 -5.52 7.93 20.99
CA GLY A 93 -6.26 8.85 20.12
C GLY A 93 -6.00 8.65 18.63
N ASN A 94 -5.05 7.76 18.26
CA ASN A 94 -4.77 7.34 16.90
C ASN A 94 -4.65 5.81 16.79
N GLU A 95 -5.51 5.08 17.48
CA GLU A 95 -5.44 3.61 17.58
C GLU A 95 -5.68 2.91 16.24
N LYS A 96 -6.35 3.58 15.32
CA LYS A 96 -6.58 3.09 13.95
C LYS A 96 -5.50 3.53 12.96
N GLY A 97 -4.65 4.47 13.36
CA GLY A 97 -3.54 4.97 12.57
C GLY A 97 -2.29 4.11 12.75
N GLY A 98 -1.28 4.38 11.94
CA GLY A 98 0.00 3.71 12.02
C GLY A 98 1.04 4.58 12.71
N PHE A 99 1.73 4.04 13.72
CA PHE A 99 3.01 4.58 14.16
C PHE A 99 4.09 3.60 13.68
N VAL A 100 4.87 4.01 12.69
CA VAL A 100 5.69 3.09 11.89
C VAL A 100 7.09 3.65 11.67
N CYS A 101 8.04 2.73 11.57
CA CYS A 101 9.35 2.99 11.02
C CYS A 101 9.46 2.35 9.65
N MET A 102 10.05 3.05 8.69
CA MET A 102 10.25 2.56 7.34
C MET A 102 11.62 2.97 6.83
N ASP A 103 12.31 2.06 6.17
CA ASP A 103 13.51 2.41 5.43
C ASP A 103 13.18 3.17 4.14
N GLU A 104 14.19 3.75 3.50
CA GLU A 104 14.03 4.52 2.26
C GLU A 104 13.46 3.67 1.13
N THR A 105 13.84 2.39 1.07
CA THR A 105 13.38 1.47 0.04
C THR A 105 11.88 1.17 0.20
N ALA A 106 11.44 0.90 1.43
CA ALA A 106 10.01 0.70 1.71
C ALA A 106 9.19 1.93 1.35
N ARG A 107 9.65 3.14 1.71
CA ARG A 107 8.95 4.39 1.36
C ARG A 107 8.80 4.58 -0.15
N LYS A 108 9.83 4.23 -0.92
CA LYS A 108 9.78 4.32 -2.40
C LYS A 108 8.86 3.28 -3.04
N MET A 109 8.68 2.13 -2.39
CA MET A 109 7.83 1.04 -2.88
C MET A 109 6.36 1.21 -2.55
N LEU A 110 6.03 1.98 -1.51
CA LEU A 110 4.63 2.22 -1.13
C LEU A 110 3.87 2.92 -2.25
N PRO A 111 2.56 2.70 -2.35
CA PRO A 111 1.74 3.42 -3.29
C PRO A 111 1.89 4.92 -3.04
N TYR A 112 1.76 5.70 -4.09
CA TYR A 112 1.84 7.17 -4.06
C TYR A 112 0.78 7.80 -3.15
N ASN A 113 0.84 7.48 -1.87
CA ASN A 113 0.09 8.16 -0.85
C ASN A 113 0.92 9.36 -0.42
N LYS A 114 0.47 10.53 -0.81
CA LYS A 114 1.07 11.79 -0.36
C LYS A 114 1.22 11.88 1.17
N GLU A 115 0.42 11.10 1.90
CA GLU A 115 0.50 10.97 3.37
C GLU A 115 1.86 10.48 3.89
N TYR A 116 2.63 9.78 3.04
CA TYR A 116 3.96 9.29 3.42
C TYR A 116 5.07 10.23 2.98
N GLU A 117 4.76 11.25 2.19
CA GLU A 117 5.74 12.21 1.69
C GLU A 117 5.94 13.35 2.67
N LEU A 118 7.19 13.77 2.82
CA LEU A 118 7.54 14.95 3.59
C LEU A 118 7.14 16.20 2.84
N LYS A 119 6.41 17.06 3.52
CA LYS A 119 6.15 18.44 3.10
C LYS A 119 7.27 19.38 3.54
N GLU A 120 7.75 19.17 4.77
CA GLU A 120 8.78 20.00 5.41
C GLU A 120 9.65 19.12 6.34
N GLY A 121 10.93 19.43 6.49
CA GLY A 121 11.83 18.78 7.42
C GLY A 121 12.45 17.48 6.91
N LYS A 122 12.64 16.50 7.80
CA LYS A 122 13.25 15.21 7.51
C LYS A 122 12.49 14.07 8.20
N TYR A 123 12.68 12.84 7.71
CA TYR A 123 12.20 11.66 8.42
C TYR A 123 12.96 11.49 9.74
N PRO A 124 12.32 10.89 10.76
CA PRO A 124 12.97 10.62 12.04
C PRO A 124 14.20 9.73 11.87
N GLU A 125 15.29 10.15 12.47
CA GLU A 125 16.55 9.38 12.52
C GLU A 125 16.91 9.02 13.95
N LYS A 126 16.62 9.93 14.92
CA LYS A 126 16.92 9.74 16.34
C LYS A 126 15.71 9.22 17.10
N MET A 127 15.97 8.54 18.20
CA MET A 127 14.96 7.86 19.03
C MET A 127 13.75 8.69 19.39
N GLN A 128 13.92 9.98 19.68
CA GLN A 128 12.83 10.88 20.10
C GLN A 128 12.31 11.77 18.96
N GLU A 129 12.60 11.47 17.72
CA GLU A 129 12.10 12.22 16.57
C GLU A 129 10.78 11.61 16.06
N ILE A 130 9.84 12.47 15.66
CA ILE A 130 8.57 12.08 15.03
C ILE A 130 8.31 12.93 13.79
N ALA A 131 7.74 12.30 12.75
CA ALA A 131 7.20 13.02 11.60
C ALA A 131 5.77 12.59 11.34
N ALA A 132 4.86 13.54 11.23
CA ALA A 132 3.44 13.29 10.96
C ALA A 132 2.81 14.50 10.27
N GLY A 133 1.59 14.31 9.74
CA GLY A 133 0.81 15.40 9.18
C GLY A 133 0.31 16.38 10.25
N ARG A 134 0.02 17.61 9.85
CA ARG A 134 -0.54 18.61 10.79
C ARG A 134 -1.90 18.20 11.37
N ALA A 135 -2.68 17.45 10.58
CA ALA A 135 -3.95 16.91 11.04
C ALA A 135 -3.77 15.91 12.18
N PHE A 136 -2.72 15.08 12.17
CA PHE A 136 -2.36 14.20 13.30
C PHE A 136 -2.11 15.02 14.57
N PHE A 137 -1.24 16.02 14.51
CA PHE A 137 -0.92 16.84 15.70
C PHE A 137 -2.14 17.56 16.24
N ARG A 138 -3.01 18.09 15.36
CA ARG A 138 -4.28 18.71 15.79
C ARG A 138 -5.21 17.69 16.48
N ALA A 139 -5.30 16.48 15.98
CA ALA A 139 -6.09 15.41 16.60
C ALA A 139 -5.53 14.99 17.97
N MET A 140 -4.22 15.13 18.18
CA MET A 140 -3.56 14.90 19.48
C MET A 140 -3.65 16.11 20.43
N GLY A 141 -4.35 17.17 20.04
CA GLY A 141 -4.55 18.35 20.87
C GLY A 141 -3.48 19.43 20.71
N TYR A 142 -2.57 19.28 19.78
CA TYR A 142 -1.57 20.29 19.44
C TYR A 142 -2.09 21.19 18.30
N GLY A 143 -1.82 22.48 18.39
CA GLY A 143 -2.20 23.44 17.35
C GLY A 143 -1.29 23.38 16.12
N ASP A 144 -0.82 24.54 15.66
CA ASP A 144 0.16 24.62 14.57
C ASP A 144 1.56 24.27 15.07
N VAL A 145 1.93 23.03 14.91
CA VAL A 145 3.24 22.48 15.29
C VAL A 145 4.27 22.82 14.21
N LYS A 146 5.48 23.15 14.66
CA LYS A 146 6.65 23.45 13.81
C LYS A 146 7.75 22.42 14.01
N ILE A 147 8.64 22.32 13.05
CA ILE A 147 9.85 21.50 13.18
C ILE A 147 10.67 22.01 14.35
N GLY A 148 11.09 21.05 15.21
CA GLY A 148 11.82 21.33 16.44
C GLY A 148 10.94 21.49 17.69
N ASP A 149 9.64 21.58 17.55
CA ASP A 149 8.72 21.59 18.70
C ASP A 149 8.72 20.23 19.40
N THR A 150 8.56 20.22 20.71
CA THR A 150 8.39 19.01 21.51
C THR A 150 6.93 18.74 21.75
N VAL A 151 6.50 17.50 21.53
CA VAL A 151 5.15 17.00 21.78
C VAL A 151 5.21 15.79 22.70
N THR A 152 4.30 15.70 23.66
CA THR A 152 4.17 14.55 24.56
C THR A 152 2.99 13.72 24.09
N LEU A 153 3.21 12.46 23.76
CA LEU A 153 2.17 11.57 23.26
C LEU A 153 2.05 10.36 24.20
N ASP A 154 0.83 9.97 24.52
CA ASP A 154 0.57 8.74 25.24
C ASP A 154 0.80 7.55 24.29
N TYR A 155 1.88 6.82 24.51
CA TYR A 155 2.36 5.73 23.67
C TYR A 155 2.30 4.38 24.38
N ARG A 156 2.05 3.31 23.63
CA ARG A 156 2.25 1.93 24.09
C ARG A 156 2.88 1.06 22.98
N ALA A 157 3.83 0.22 23.34
CA ALA A 157 4.53 -0.64 22.37
C ALA A 157 3.69 -1.83 21.86
N GLY A 158 2.69 -2.27 22.61
CA GLY A 158 1.84 -3.41 22.23
C GLY A 158 0.44 -3.29 22.79
N MET A 159 -0.46 -4.15 22.31
CA MET A 159 -1.88 -4.12 22.74
C MET A 159 -2.07 -4.39 24.25
N GLN A 160 -1.17 -5.11 24.88
CA GLN A 160 -1.24 -5.46 26.31
C GLN A 160 -0.44 -4.51 27.20
N SER A 161 0.32 -3.57 26.62
CA SER A 161 1.11 -2.60 27.36
C SER A 161 0.24 -1.42 27.79
N GLU A 162 0.57 -0.82 28.92
CA GLU A 162 -0.05 0.41 29.38
C GLU A 162 0.47 1.61 28.58
N TYR A 163 -0.37 2.61 28.42
CA TYR A 163 0.05 3.88 27.81
C TYR A 163 0.98 4.63 28.76
N LYS A 164 2.09 5.10 28.23
CA LYS A 164 3.05 5.96 28.92
C LYS A 164 3.25 7.23 28.11
N PRO A 165 3.41 8.37 28.79
CA PRO A 165 3.75 9.62 28.11
C PRO A 165 5.20 9.52 27.59
N GLU A 166 5.38 9.75 26.30
CA GLU A 166 6.68 9.83 25.64
C GLU A 166 6.83 11.19 24.96
N GLU A 167 8.02 11.78 25.08
CA GLU A 167 8.33 13.06 24.47
C GLU A 167 8.99 12.86 23.13
N PHE A 168 8.44 13.52 22.10
CA PHE A 168 8.97 13.51 20.75
C PHE A 168 9.27 14.92 20.26
N VAL A 169 10.36 15.04 19.51
CA VAL A 169 10.72 16.27 18.78
C VAL A 169 10.25 16.12 17.35
N VAL A 170 9.49 17.09 16.86
CA VAL A 170 8.98 17.09 15.50
C VAL A 170 10.13 17.31 14.51
N SER A 171 10.49 16.29 13.78
CA SER A 171 11.58 16.32 12.77
C SER A 171 11.07 16.62 11.37
N GLY A 172 9.80 16.30 11.10
CA GLY A 172 9.20 16.50 9.79
C GLY A 172 7.69 16.64 9.83
N ILE A 173 7.17 17.34 8.84
CA ILE A 173 5.74 17.48 8.59
C ILE A 173 5.42 16.77 7.29
N LEU A 174 4.48 15.83 7.35
CA LEU A 174 3.98 15.10 6.18
C LEU A 174 2.83 15.87 5.52
N TYR A 175 2.49 15.47 4.29
CA TYR A 175 1.25 15.94 3.69
C TYR A 175 0.04 15.36 4.43
N ASP A 176 -0.95 16.19 4.69
CA ASP A 176 -2.20 15.73 5.28
C ASP A 176 -3.00 14.93 4.25
N ARG A 177 -3.72 13.93 4.74
CA ARG A 177 -4.70 13.19 3.96
C ARG A 177 -5.86 14.11 3.59
N ASP A 178 -6.42 13.94 2.38
CA ASP A 178 -7.61 14.67 1.97
C ASP A 178 -8.77 14.44 2.96
N GLU A 179 -9.42 15.51 3.40
CA GLU A 179 -10.38 15.58 4.53
C GLU A 179 -11.65 14.69 4.40
N TYR A 180 -11.79 13.90 3.34
CA TYR A 180 -13.01 13.12 3.08
C TYR A 180 -13.06 11.73 3.69
N THR A 181 -12.11 11.33 4.53
CA THR A 181 -12.15 10.03 5.21
C THR A 181 -12.85 10.16 6.56
N ILE A 182 -13.97 9.42 6.70
CA ILE A 182 -14.88 9.42 7.85
C ILE A 182 -14.22 8.89 9.14
N GLU A 183 -13.07 8.24 9.07
CA GLU A 183 -12.33 7.75 10.23
C GLU A 183 -10.93 8.37 10.26
N ALA A 184 -10.69 9.17 11.30
CA ALA A 184 -9.38 9.77 11.55
C ALA A 184 -8.36 8.67 11.90
N SER A 185 -7.67 8.16 10.89
CA SER A 185 -6.48 7.33 11.05
C SER A 185 -5.32 8.03 10.41
N TYR A 186 -4.35 8.46 11.19
CA TYR A 186 -3.20 9.19 10.70
C TYR A 186 -1.96 8.31 10.76
N VAL A 187 -1.04 8.51 9.81
CA VAL A 187 0.27 7.87 9.84
C VAL A 187 1.27 8.81 10.51
N ALA A 188 2.01 8.29 11.45
CA ALA A 188 3.15 8.94 12.07
C ALA A 188 4.40 8.06 11.85
N PHE A 189 5.52 8.69 11.56
CA PHE A 189 6.80 8.02 11.43
C PHE A 189 7.61 8.24 12.70
N GLY A 190 8.15 7.16 13.23
CA GLY A 190 9.22 7.18 14.21
C GLY A 190 10.54 6.71 13.63
N SER A 191 11.55 6.54 14.46
CA SER A 191 12.89 6.15 14.06
C SER A 191 13.17 4.67 14.29
N GLN A 192 14.12 4.10 13.53
CA GLN A 192 14.56 2.73 13.75
C GLN A 192 15.13 2.52 15.17
N GLU A 193 15.79 3.54 15.74
CA GLU A 193 16.32 3.48 17.10
C GLU A 193 15.19 3.33 18.14
N PHE A 194 14.08 4.04 17.94
CA PHE A 194 12.90 3.93 18.81
C PHE A 194 12.28 2.53 18.75
N TYR A 195 12.16 1.96 17.56
CA TYR A 195 11.68 0.61 17.37
C TYR A 195 12.56 -0.41 18.07
N ASP A 196 13.87 -0.33 17.89
CA ASP A 196 14.83 -1.27 18.44
C ASP A 196 14.83 -1.28 19.98
N GLU A 197 14.62 -0.11 20.60
CA GLU A 197 14.57 0.04 22.05
C GLU A 197 13.22 -0.43 22.64
N HIS A 198 12.11 -0.03 22.05
CA HIS A 198 10.79 -0.18 22.67
C HIS A 198 10.01 -1.42 22.20
N VAL A 199 10.23 -1.86 20.98
CA VAL A 199 9.44 -2.93 20.36
C VAL A 199 10.26 -4.20 20.19
N ALA A 200 11.47 -4.11 19.69
CA ALA A 200 12.32 -5.28 19.48
C ALA A 200 12.63 -5.98 20.81
N CYS A 201 12.84 -5.22 21.89
CA CYS A 201 13.02 -5.78 23.24
C CYS A 201 11.82 -6.60 23.72
N LEU A 202 10.59 -6.18 23.39
CA LEU A 202 9.37 -6.92 23.77
C LEU A 202 9.21 -8.24 23.00
N LEU A 203 9.64 -8.29 21.75
CA LEU A 203 9.59 -9.50 20.94
C LEU A 203 10.55 -10.59 21.45
N TYR A 204 11.67 -10.20 22.03
CA TYR A 204 12.64 -11.13 22.64
C TYR A 204 12.27 -11.58 24.04
N THR A 205 11.40 -10.85 24.75
CA THR A 205 11.00 -11.17 26.14
C THR A 205 9.70 -11.97 26.21
N SER A 206 8.97 -12.12 25.12
CA SER A 206 7.80 -12.98 25.07
C SER A 206 8.24 -14.44 25.00
N PRO A 207 7.96 -15.29 26.01
CA PRO A 207 8.31 -16.72 25.95
C PRO A 207 7.61 -17.35 24.74
N SER A 208 8.39 -18.03 23.92
CA SER A 208 7.84 -18.79 22.80
C SER A 208 6.80 -19.80 23.33
N PRO A 209 5.64 -19.98 22.66
CA PRO A 209 4.68 -21.02 23.05
C PRO A 209 5.26 -22.45 23.06
N ARG A 210 6.50 -22.63 22.58
CA ARG A 210 7.23 -23.91 22.59
C ARG A 210 8.00 -24.18 23.88
N ASP A 211 8.22 -23.18 24.72
CA ASP A 211 8.99 -23.32 25.96
C ASP A 211 8.14 -23.69 27.19
N THR A 212 6.85 -23.94 26.99
CA THR A 212 5.89 -24.37 28.03
C THR A 212 5.53 -25.86 27.91
N ARG A 213 6.52 -26.73 27.66
CA ARG A 213 6.38 -28.17 27.77
C ARG A 213 7.41 -28.75 28.71
#